data_2f817f417ab7e5dceb05c235acb867a4
#
_entry.id   2f817f417ab7e5dceb05c235acb867a4
#
_cell.length_a   1.000
_cell.length_b   1.000
_cell.length_c   1.000
_cell.angle_alpha   90.00
_cell.angle_beta   90.00
_cell.angle_gamma   90.00
#
_symmetry.space_group_name_H-M   'P 1'
#
loop_
_entity.id
_entity.type
_entity.pdbx_description
1 polymer ?
#
loop_
_entity_poly.entity_id
_entity_poly.type
_entity_poly.pdbx_seq_one_letter_code
_entity_poly.pdbx_strand_id
1 'polypeptide(L)'
;MSVGQLGLSALATAGFWTLAVLLAVFGIFELLEAGVGSPSATGQFLLSASMGLLGLVCLPSAWAAGKRLLNKPPSTTHKVYLLPRNWDTYHLVSIMMITLLPLSLAVGSLATKNEWLSWLVLPPLNLLATGLPVLWLALLGIRKLPGGSAQRRWGLLTCGLAYTTPVILLAEILLIVVGGVLVLAWLSTQPEQYNKLLELFQQLRSMTTLDQEAFLRLVEPYFNQPFVMVGLVVTAALIIPLIEEMLKPLGVWLLAWKKLSPAQGWVAGVISGAAFALFENLGNTSGGGEEWVLVSVSRISAALLHMVTSGLMGWAIAAAWTERRYLRLFGIYAASVTIHGLWNGLAILGSVALPFDLPADASTALPFKGIVALFGLIILGVFNLFLYVKMNHSLRPKTEAQSSELVVF
;
A
#
# COMPACT_ATOMS: atom_id res chain seq x y z
N MET A 1 -17.63 16.75 13.62
CA MET A 1 -16.79 16.14 12.57
C MET A 1 -15.73 17.10 12.01
N SER A 2 -16.07 18.35 11.65
CA SER A 2 -15.09 19.26 11.00
C SER A 2 -13.92 19.64 11.90
N VAL A 3 -14.13 19.89 13.21
CA VAL A 3 -13.06 20.21 14.16
C VAL A 3 -12.11 19.03 14.34
N GLY A 4 -12.66 17.83 14.60
CA GLY A 4 -11.85 16.63 14.72
C GLY A 4 -11.06 16.34 13.44
N GLN A 5 -11.68 16.45 12.26
CA GLN A 5 -10.99 16.26 10.98
C GLN A 5 -9.88 17.28 10.77
N LEU A 6 -10.10 18.57 11.11
CA LEU A 6 -9.07 19.61 11.01
C LEU A 6 -7.87 19.27 11.90
N GLY A 7 -8.14 18.99 13.18
CA GLY A 7 -7.09 18.66 14.16
C GLY A 7 -6.28 17.43 13.73
N LEU A 8 -6.97 16.37 13.34
CA LEU A 8 -6.33 15.13 12.88
C LEU A 8 -5.47 15.31 11.62
N SER A 9 -6.00 16.07 10.64
CA SER A 9 -5.25 16.32 9.40
C SER A 9 -4.04 17.22 9.63
N ALA A 10 -4.15 18.20 10.53
CA ALA A 10 -3.04 19.07 10.92
C ALA A 10 -1.94 18.27 11.65
N LEU A 11 -2.33 17.43 12.62
CA LEU A 11 -1.39 16.54 13.33
C LEU A 11 -0.71 15.55 12.39
N ALA A 12 -1.47 14.93 11.48
CA ALA A 12 -0.92 14.02 10.47
C ALA A 12 0.11 14.73 9.57
N THR A 13 -0.25 15.92 9.05
CA THR A 13 0.66 16.72 8.24
C THR A 13 1.93 17.07 9.00
N ALA A 14 1.81 17.58 10.22
CA ALA A 14 2.96 17.95 11.05
C ALA A 14 3.83 16.72 11.37
N GLY A 15 3.22 15.59 11.75
CA GLY A 15 3.94 14.35 12.06
C GLY A 15 4.72 13.81 10.87
N PHE A 16 4.10 13.72 9.69
CA PHE A 16 4.79 13.27 8.47
C PHE A 16 5.92 14.22 8.05
N TRP A 17 5.73 15.55 8.14
CA TRP A 17 6.78 16.50 7.83
C TRP A 17 7.92 16.48 8.86
N THR A 18 7.62 16.32 10.16
CA THR A 18 8.65 16.15 11.19
C THR A 18 9.49 14.92 10.90
N LEU A 19 8.84 13.79 10.58
CA LEU A 19 9.55 12.56 10.22
C LEU A 19 10.37 12.72 8.94
N ALA A 20 9.83 13.40 7.92
CA ALA A 20 10.57 13.69 6.69
C ALA A 20 11.86 14.49 6.96
N VAL A 21 11.77 15.53 7.80
CA VAL A 21 12.96 16.34 8.16
C VAL A 21 13.99 15.51 8.94
N LEU A 22 13.54 14.71 9.91
CA LEU A 22 14.44 13.84 10.68
C LEU A 22 15.17 12.84 9.77
N LEU A 23 14.44 12.18 8.87
CA LEU A 23 15.03 11.25 7.90
C LEU A 23 16.01 11.93 6.94
N ALA A 24 15.71 13.16 6.49
CA ALA A 24 16.64 13.93 5.67
C ALA A 24 17.93 14.28 6.44
N VAL A 25 17.81 14.65 7.71
CA VAL A 25 18.98 14.94 8.57
C VAL A 25 19.83 13.67 8.75
N PHE A 26 19.19 12.51 9.03
CA PHE A 26 19.92 11.24 9.11
C PHE A 26 20.61 10.89 7.78
N GLY A 27 19.94 11.09 6.65
CA GLY A 27 20.54 10.87 5.33
C GLY A 27 21.76 11.77 5.10
N ILE A 28 21.73 13.03 5.56
CA ILE A 28 22.90 13.92 5.49
C ILE A 28 24.05 13.40 6.37
N PHE A 29 23.78 12.94 7.60
CA PHE A 29 24.81 12.34 8.44
C PHE A 29 25.44 11.11 7.79
N GLU A 30 24.65 10.22 7.21
CA GLU A 30 25.13 9.06 6.46
C GLU A 30 26.01 9.44 5.27
N LEU A 31 25.64 10.51 4.52
CA LEU A 31 26.48 11.02 3.44
C LEU A 31 27.83 11.57 3.95
N LEU A 32 27.84 12.20 5.12
CA LEU A 32 29.06 12.77 5.70
C LEU A 32 29.98 11.69 6.28
N GLU A 33 29.43 10.61 6.85
CA GLU A 33 30.20 9.53 7.47
C GLU A 33 30.65 8.46 6.46
N ALA A 34 29.71 7.97 5.65
CA ALA A 34 29.95 6.85 4.73
C ALA A 34 30.25 7.29 3.28
N GLY A 35 30.11 8.58 2.98
CA GLY A 35 30.32 9.13 1.64
C GLY A 35 29.10 9.08 0.73
N VAL A 36 29.23 9.67 -0.46
CA VAL A 36 28.13 9.93 -1.41
C VAL A 36 27.56 8.65 -2.04
N GLY A 37 28.21 7.50 -1.89
CA GLY A 37 27.74 6.20 -2.41
C GLY A 37 26.97 5.35 -1.41
N SER A 38 26.66 5.87 -0.21
CA SER A 38 26.02 5.08 0.84
C SER A 38 24.59 4.64 0.46
N PRO A 39 24.28 3.32 0.37
CA PRO A 39 22.92 2.83 0.15
C PRO A 39 21.96 3.24 1.28
N SER A 40 22.44 3.33 2.52
CA SER A 40 21.65 3.77 3.67
C SER A 40 21.22 5.23 3.53
N ALA A 41 22.08 6.11 3.05
CA ALA A 41 21.73 7.50 2.76
C ALA A 41 20.63 7.58 1.69
N THR A 42 20.74 6.82 0.60
CA THR A 42 19.71 6.75 -0.44
C THR A 42 18.35 6.32 0.14
N GLY A 43 18.33 5.27 0.97
CA GLY A 43 17.13 4.81 1.67
C GLY A 43 16.50 5.89 2.56
N GLN A 44 17.32 6.64 3.33
CA GLN A 44 16.85 7.74 4.17
C GLN A 44 16.20 8.87 3.36
N PHE A 45 16.77 9.25 2.21
CA PHE A 45 16.18 10.28 1.34
C PHE A 45 14.90 9.80 0.65
N LEU A 46 14.84 8.52 0.25
CA LEU A 46 13.62 7.92 -0.29
C LEU A 46 12.47 7.95 0.74
N LEU A 47 12.76 7.55 1.98
CA LEU A 47 11.78 7.61 3.07
C LEU A 47 11.41 9.06 3.41
N SER A 48 12.36 9.98 3.46
CA SER A 48 12.12 11.40 3.70
C SER A 48 11.17 11.99 2.65
N ALA A 49 11.43 11.78 1.37
CA ALA A 49 10.58 12.24 0.28
C ALA A 49 9.17 11.61 0.38
N SER A 50 9.10 10.32 0.72
CA SER A 50 7.85 9.59 0.92
C SER A 50 7.01 10.20 2.04
N MET A 51 7.60 10.44 3.20
CA MET A 51 6.91 11.10 4.32
C MET A 51 6.48 12.52 3.97
N GLY A 52 7.33 13.28 3.25
CA GLY A 52 6.97 14.60 2.73
C GLY A 52 5.73 14.57 1.84
N LEU A 53 5.65 13.59 0.92
CA LEU A 53 4.46 13.39 0.07
C LEU A 53 3.22 13.06 0.90
N LEU A 54 3.31 12.15 1.87
CA LEU A 54 2.18 11.79 2.73
C LEU A 54 1.65 13.01 3.50
N GLY A 55 2.55 13.85 4.01
CA GLY A 55 2.19 15.12 4.64
C GLY A 55 1.46 16.07 3.68
N LEU A 56 1.95 16.22 2.45
CA LEU A 56 1.28 17.03 1.42
C LEU A 56 -0.12 16.50 1.09
N VAL A 57 -0.29 15.19 1.00
CA VAL A 57 -1.59 14.54 0.71
C VAL A 57 -2.61 14.75 1.84
N CYS A 58 -2.18 14.98 3.07
CA CYS A 58 -3.05 15.30 4.19
C CYS A 58 -3.57 16.77 4.21
N LEU A 59 -2.86 17.71 3.58
CA LEU A 59 -3.21 19.15 3.58
C LEU A 59 -4.63 19.46 3.03
N PRO A 60 -5.08 18.87 1.90
CA PRO A 60 -6.42 19.13 1.37
C PRO A 60 -7.54 18.77 2.35
N SER A 61 -7.32 17.77 3.23
CA SER A 61 -8.29 17.42 4.28
C SER A 61 -8.42 18.51 5.33
N ALA A 62 -7.30 19.06 5.82
CA ALA A 62 -7.28 20.19 6.74
C ALA A 62 -7.95 21.42 6.13
N TRP A 63 -7.61 21.73 4.88
CA TRP A 63 -8.21 22.85 4.13
C TRP A 63 -9.73 22.71 3.96
N ALA A 64 -10.21 21.53 3.55
CA ALA A 64 -11.63 21.26 3.35
C ALA A 64 -12.42 21.35 4.68
N ALA A 65 -11.83 20.87 5.78
CA ALA A 65 -12.42 20.97 7.10
C ALA A 65 -12.44 22.42 7.61
N GLY A 66 -11.37 23.17 7.45
CA GLY A 66 -11.24 24.58 7.83
C GLY A 66 -12.24 25.49 7.09
N LYS A 67 -12.37 25.33 5.75
CA LYS A 67 -13.39 26.08 4.97
C LYS A 67 -14.80 25.88 5.50
N ARG A 68 -15.16 24.66 5.89
CA ARG A 68 -16.48 24.35 6.42
C ARG A 68 -16.72 24.97 7.80
N LEU A 69 -15.68 25.01 8.65
CA LEU A 69 -15.78 25.65 9.97
C LEU A 69 -15.97 27.16 9.86
N LEU A 70 -15.37 27.79 8.86
CA LEU A 70 -15.50 29.21 8.59
C LEU A 70 -16.80 29.60 7.86
N ASN A 71 -17.73 28.66 7.66
CA ASN A 71 -18.98 28.85 6.92
C ASN A 71 -18.80 29.50 5.54
N LYS A 72 -17.60 29.40 4.95
CA LYS A 72 -17.37 29.92 3.61
C LYS A 72 -18.10 29.03 2.61
N PRO A 73 -19.01 29.59 1.77
CA PRO A 73 -19.64 28.81 0.70
C PRO A 73 -18.55 28.16 -0.15
N PRO A 74 -18.81 26.97 -0.75
CA PRO A 74 -17.88 26.40 -1.69
C PRO A 74 -17.58 27.49 -2.73
N SER A 75 -16.31 27.88 -2.83
CA SER A 75 -15.90 28.87 -3.81
C SER A 75 -16.41 28.39 -5.16
N THR A 76 -17.25 29.20 -5.81
CA THR A 76 -17.45 29.11 -7.26
C THR A 76 -16.12 29.51 -7.89
N THR A 77 -15.15 28.58 -7.79
CA THR A 77 -13.92 28.72 -8.52
C THR A 77 -14.34 28.72 -9.97
N HIS A 78 -14.20 29.86 -10.65
CA HIS A 78 -14.10 29.86 -12.09
C HIS A 78 -13.09 28.76 -12.42
N LYS A 79 -13.59 27.67 -12.99
CA LYS A 79 -12.73 26.58 -13.44
C LYS A 79 -11.86 27.19 -14.52
N VAL A 80 -10.64 27.56 -14.18
CA VAL A 80 -9.61 27.84 -15.18
C VAL A 80 -9.37 26.50 -15.86
N TYR A 81 -9.97 26.31 -17.03
CA TYR A 81 -9.77 25.12 -17.85
C TYR A 81 -8.39 25.22 -18.49
N LEU A 82 -7.37 24.74 -17.78
CA LEU A 82 -6.02 24.53 -18.34
C LEU A 82 -6.00 23.38 -19.35
N LEU A 83 -7.09 22.59 -19.44
CA LEU A 83 -7.24 21.42 -20.30
C LEU A 83 -8.44 21.62 -21.24
N PRO A 84 -8.48 20.92 -22.39
CA PRO A 84 -9.66 20.88 -23.26
C PRO A 84 -10.92 20.53 -22.46
N ARG A 85 -12.04 21.17 -22.79
CA ARG A 85 -13.32 21.08 -22.04
C ARG A 85 -13.85 19.65 -21.86
N ASN A 86 -13.43 18.71 -22.68
CA ASN A 86 -13.78 17.30 -22.66
C ASN A 86 -12.79 16.42 -21.87
N TRP A 87 -11.70 16.99 -21.37
CA TRP A 87 -10.70 16.25 -20.58
C TRP A 87 -10.99 16.38 -19.10
N ASP A 88 -11.13 15.23 -18.42
CA ASP A 88 -11.19 15.14 -16.97
C ASP A 88 -9.82 14.79 -16.38
N THR A 89 -9.69 14.86 -15.07
CA THR A 89 -8.45 14.55 -14.35
C THR A 89 -7.95 13.13 -14.67
N TYR A 90 -8.84 12.19 -14.95
CA TYR A 90 -8.48 10.81 -15.29
C TYR A 90 -7.69 10.76 -16.62
N HIS A 91 -8.09 11.49 -17.64
CA HIS A 91 -7.37 11.50 -18.92
C HIS A 91 -5.96 12.10 -18.76
N LEU A 92 -5.83 13.21 -18.00
CA LEU A 92 -4.52 13.80 -17.72
C LEU A 92 -3.60 12.79 -17.01
N VAL A 93 -4.09 12.19 -15.93
CA VAL A 93 -3.31 11.22 -15.17
C VAL A 93 -3.01 9.96 -16.00
N SER A 94 -3.90 9.56 -16.93
CA SER A 94 -3.63 8.45 -17.85
C SER A 94 -2.49 8.76 -18.83
N ILE A 95 -2.40 9.99 -19.34
CA ILE A 95 -1.27 10.42 -20.17
C ILE A 95 0.02 10.42 -19.34
N MET A 96 -0.02 10.98 -18.14
CA MET A 96 1.14 10.95 -17.24
C MET A 96 1.57 9.50 -16.93
N MET A 97 0.62 8.59 -16.72
CA MET A 97 0.88 7.17 -16.48
C MET A 97 1.62 6.52 -17.67
N ILE A 98 1.23 6.82 -18.90
CA ILE A 98 1.84 6.26 -20.11
C ILE A 98 3.22 6.88 -20.39
N THR A 99 3.43 8.15 -20.04
CA THR A 99 4.67 8.88 -20.36
C THR A 99 5.66 8.90 -19.20
N LEU A 100 5.24 9.36 -18.01
CA LEU A 100 6.14 9.59 -16.88
C LEU A 100 6.51 8.31 -16.14
N LEU A 101 5.63 7.30 -16.08
CA LEU A 101 5.96 6.06 -15.38
C LEU A 101 7.10 5.30 -16.09
N PRO A 102 7.03 4.97 -17.39
CA PRO A 102 8.14 4.31 -18.08
C PRO A 102 9.43 5.13 -18.02
N LEU A 103 9.31 6.47 -18.15
CA LEU A 103 10.47 7.35 -18.06
C LEU A 103 11.10 7.30 -16.66
N SER A 104 10.29 7.36 -15.60
CA SER A 104 10.79 7.28 -14.21
C SER A 104 11.45 5.94 -13.91
N LEU A 105 10.89 4.83 -14.42
CA LEU A 105 11.48 3.50 -14.27
C LEU A 105 12.80 3.37 -15.04
N ALA A 106 12.87 3.88 -16.28
CA ALA A 106 14.08 3.83 -17.09
C ALA A 106 15.21 4.68 -16.47
N VAL A 107 14.91 5.93 -16.10
CA VAL A 107 15.92 6.81 -15.47
C VAL A 107 16.29 6.27 -14.08
N GLY A 108 15.34 5.75 -13.31
CA GLY A 108 15.60 5.13 -12.01
C GLY A 108 16.51 3.91 -12.12
N SER A 109 16.29 3.04 -13.12
CA SER A 109 17.17 1.88 -13.38
C SER A 109 18.61 2.28 -13.70
N LEU A 110 18.82 3.44 -14.33
CA LEU A 110 20.17 3.97 -14.55
C LEU A 110 20.73 4.59 -13.26
N ALA A 111 19.89 5.26 -12.48
CA ALA A 111 20.30 5.89 -11.23
C ALA A 111 20.71 4.85 -10.17
N THR A 112 20.04 3.69 -10.08
CA THR A 112 20.39 2.61 -9.12
C THR A 112 21.80 2.05 -9.36
N LYS A 113 22.31 2.13 -10.58
CA LYS A 113 23.67 1.70 -10.96
C LYS A 113 24.74 2.75 -10.68
N ASN A 114 24.34 3.94 -10.28
CA ASN A 114 25.25 5.06 -10.03
C ASN A 114 25.07 5.57 -8.59
N GLU A 115 25.94 5.11 -7.71
CA GLU A 115 25.92 5.43 -6.29
C GLU A 115 25.94 6.95 -6.01
N TRP A 116 26.61 7.73 -6.86
CA TRP A 116 26.72 9.19 -6.73
C TRP A 116 25.41 9.94 -7.01
N LEU A 117 24.52 9.37 -7.83
CA LEU A 117 23.28 10.02 -8.25
C LEU A 117 22.04 9.42 -7.57
N SER A 118 22.11 8.20 -7.05
CA SER A 118 20.96 7.47 -6.53
C SER A 118 20.22 8.25 -5.43
N TRP A 119 20.93 8.78 -4.44
CA TRP A 119 20.34 9.52 -3.31
C TRP A 119 19.60 10.81 -3.72
N LEU A 120 19.98 11.42 -4.85
CA LEU A 120 19.36 12.66 -5.36
C LEU A 120 18.24 12.39 -6.36
N VAL A 121 18.44 11.43 -7.26
CA VAL A 121 17.59 11.20 -8.42
C VAL A 121 16.45 10.23 -8.11
N LEU A 122 16.72 9.19 -7.31
CA LEU A 122 15.68 8.19 -6.98
C LEU A 122 14.51 8.75 -6.17
N PRO A 123 14.66 9.63 -5.15
CA PRO A 123 13.52 10.09 -4.38
C PRO A 123 12.38 10.69 -5.20
N PRO A 124 12.58 11.68 -6.10
CA PRO A 124 11.49 12.19 -6.94
C PRO A 124 10.96 11.15 -7.93
N LEU A 125 11.80 10.26 -8.45
CA LEU A 125 11.35 9.19 -9.35
C LEU A 125 10.52 8.14 -8.61
N ASN A 126 10.86 7.82 -7.37
CA ASN A 126 10.10 6.92 -6.53
C ASN A 126 8.69 7.45 -6.24
N LEU A 127 8.57 8.76 -5.96
CA LEU A 127 7.25 9.39 -5.79
C LEU A 127 6.39 9.27 -7.04
N LEU A 128 7.00 9.40 -8.24
CA LEU A 128 6.29 9.23 -9.51
C LEU A 128 5.95 7.76 -9.77
N ALA A 129 6.92 6.85 -9.62
CA ALA A 129 6.74 5.43 -9.89
C ALA A 129 5.71 4.77 -8.96
N THR A 130 5.58 5.27 -7.73
CA THR A 130 4.66 4.75 -6.71
C THR A 130 3.34 5.52 -6.68
N GLY A 131 3.40 6.85 -6.59
CA GLY A 131 2.21 7.68 -6.41
C GLY A 131 1.32 7.77 -7.64
N LEU A 132 1.91 7.80 -8.84
CA LEU A 132 1.15 7.95 -10.09
C LEU A 132 0.26 6.73 -10.38
N PRO A 133 0.74 5.47 -10.29
CA PRO A 133 -0.12 4.29 -10.44
C PRO A 133 -1.25 4.23 -9.40
N VAL A 134 -0.96 4.55 -8.13
CA VAL A 134 -1.98 4.59 -7.06
C VAL A 134 -3.05 5.62 -7.38
N LEU A 135 -2.67 6.83 -7.80
CA LEU A 135 -3.62 7.87 -8.20
C LEU A 135 -4.45 7.44 -9.41
N TRP A 136 -3.82 6.88 -10.44
CA TRP A 136 -4.50 6.43 -11.66
C TRP A 136 -5.52 5.33 -11.36
N LEU A 137 -5.13 4.32 -10.59
CA LEU A 137 -6.03 3.23 -10.16
C LEU A 137 -7.19 3.76 -9.31
N ALA A 138 -6.93 4.66 -8.35
CA ALA A 138 -7.97 5.25 -7.54
C ALA A 138 -9.00 6.01 -8.42
N LEU A 139 -8.53 6.84 -9.36
CA LEU A 139 -9.39 7.55 -10.30
C LEU A 139 -10.19 6.60 -11.19
N LEU A 140 -9.59 5.51 -11.66
CA LEU A 140 -10.27 4.46 -12.43
C LEU A 140 -11.42 3.84 -11.63
N GLY A 141 -11.17 3.47 -10.36
CA GLY A 141 -12.12 2.79 -9.50
C GLY A 141 -13.30 3.65 -9.04
N ILE A 142 -13.11 4.97 -8.95
CA ILE A 142 -14.18 5.89 -8.53
C ILE A 142 -14.84 6.64 -9.70
N ARG A 143 -14.39 6.41 -10.93
CA ARG A 143 -14.86 7.12 -12.12
C ARG A 143 -16.36 7.00 -12.31
N LYS A 144 -17.05 8.13 -12.50
CA LYS A 144 -18.51 8.23 -12.71
C LYS A 144 -19.37 7.68 -11.53
N LEU A 145 -18.78 7.57 -10.34
CA LEU A 145 -19.49 7.15 -9.15
C LEU A 145 -19.72 8.34 -8.17
N PRO A 146 -20.77 8.29 -7.33
CA PRO A 146 -21.07 9.32 -6.35
C PRO A 146 -20.06 9.27 -5.19
N GLY A 147 -19.02 10.09 -5.24
CA GLY A 147 -17.95 10.14 -4.23
C GLY A 147 -18.28 10.92 -2.94
N GLY A 148 -19.45 11.55 -2.87
CA GLY A 148 -19.78 12.45 -1.77
C GLY A 148 -18.98 13.78 -1.82
N SER A 149 -18.94 14.52 -0.71
CA SER A 149 -18.24 15.81 -0.63
C SER A 149 -16.72 15.65 -0.72
N ALA A 150 -16.03 16.67 -1.22
CA ALA A 150 -14.56 16.71 -1.22
C ALA A 150 -13.98 16.52 0.20
N GLN A 151 -14.62 17.14 1.21
CA GLN A 151 -14.25 16.95 2.61
C GLN A 151 -14.28 15.49 3.04
N ARG A 152 -15.30 14.73 2.63
CA ARG A 152 -15.40 13.28 2.95
C ARG A 152 -14.26 12.52 2.30
N ARG A 153 -14.01 12.73 1.00
CA ARG A 153 -12.97 12.01 0.26
C ARG A 153 -11.58 12.26 0.83
N TRP A 154 -11.22 13.53 1.07
CA TRP A 154 -9.95 13.89 1.67
C TRP A 154 -9.83 13.40 3.12
N GLY A 155 -10.93 13.46 3.88
CA GLY A 155 -10.97 12.91 5.24
C GLY A 155 -10.76 11.39 5.29
N LEU A 156 -11.33 10.64 4.35
CA LEU A 156 -11.10 9.19 4.22
C LEU A 156 -9.65 8.89 3.86
N LEU A 157 -9.06 9.63 2.91
CA LEU A 157 -7.67 9.46 2.52
C LEU A 157 -6.73 9.71 3.70
N THR A 158 -6.91 10.83 4.42
CA THR A 158 -6.11 11.14 5.61
C THR A 158 -6.34 10.13 6.74
N CYS A 159 -7.58 9.67 6.95
CA CYS A 159 -7.88 8.62 7.92
C CYS A 159 -7.12 7.33 7.56
N GLY A 160 -7.10 6.94 6.29
CA GLY A 160 -6.35 5.79 5.80
C GLY A 160 -4.85 5.92 6.10
N LEU A 161 -4.24 7.04 5.73
CA LEU A 161 -2.80 7.28 5.90
C LEU A 161 -2.38 7.41 7.37
N ALA A 162 -3.09 8.23 8.15
CA ALA A 162 -2.64 8.67 9.47
C ALA A 162 -3.22 7.86 10.65
N TYR A 163 -4.24 7.05 10.40
CA TYR A 163 -4.89 6.24 11.43
C TYR A 163 -4.91 4.78 11.10
N THR A 164 -5.53 4.44 9.97
CA THR A 164 -5.74 3.04 9.60
C THR A 164 -4.41 2.32 9.45
N THR A 165 -3.47 2.88 8.68
CA THR A 165 -2.19 2.24 8.45
C THR A 165 -1.33 2.11 9.72
N PRO A 166 -1.15 3.15 10.56
CA PRO A 166 -0.47 2.99 11.84
C PRO A 166 -1.13 1.98 12.79
N VAL A 167 -2.47 1.90 12.82
CA VAL A 167 -3.19 0.90 13.63
C VAL A 167 -2.94 -0.51 13.13
N ILE A 168 -2.92 -0.72 11.82
CA ILE A 168 -2.58 -2.01 11.21
C ILE A 168 -1.14 -2.39 11.57
N LEU A 169 -0.17 -1.51 11.33
CA LEU A 169 1.24 -1.75 11.66
C LEU A 169 1.43 -2.07 13.15
N LEU A 170 0.74 -1.35 14.04
CA LEU A 170 0.79 -1.64 15.47
C LEU A 170 0.23 -3.03 15.79
N ALA A 171 -0.88 -3.42 15.16
CA ALA A 171 -1.46 -4.75 15.34
C ALA A 171 -0.54 -5.86 14.82
N GLU A 172 0.14 -5.63 13.70
CA GLU A 172 1.12 -6.57 13.13
C GLU A 172 2.39 -6.69 13.98
N ILE A 173 2.92 -5.56 14.46
CA ILE A 173 4.05 -5.55 15.41
C ILE A 173 3.67 -6.31 16.68
N LEU A 174 2.49 -6.05 17.24
CA LEU A 174 2.01 -6.76 18.43
C LEU A 174 1.87 -8.27 18.17
N LEU A 175 1.37 -8.66 16.99
CA LEU A 175 1.29 -10.06 16.57
C LEU A 175 2.68 -10.70 16.53
N ILE A 176 3.67 -10.02 15.92
CA ILE A 176 5.05 -10.52 15.84
C ILE A 176 5.66 -10.66 17.24
N VAL A 177 5.49 -9.64 18.10
CA VAL A 177 6.02 -9.66 19.48
C VAL A 177 5.37 -10.79 20.30
N VAL A 178 4.03 -10.88 20.28
CA VAL A 178 3.32 -11.94 21.04
C VAL A 178 3.66 -13.32 20.47
N GLY A 179 3.67 -13.47 19.15
CA GLY A 179 4.08 -14.71 18.47
C GLY A 179 5.51 -15.10 18.83
N GLY A 180 6.44 -14.15 18.81
CA GLY A 180 7.84 -14.36 19.21
C GLY A 180 7.96 -14.80 20.68
N VAL A 181 7.24 -14.15 21.60
CA VAL A 181 7.22 -14.56 23.02
C VAL A 181 6.68 -15.98 23.20
N LEU A 182 5.60 -16.34 22.49
CA LEU A 182 5.04 -17.70 22.54
C LEU A 182 6.00 -18.74 21.98
N VAL A 183 6.69 -18.44 20.89
CA VAL A 183 7.73 -19.31 20.31
C VAL A 183 8.90 -19.47 21.28
N LEU A 184 9.38 -18.39 21.91
CA LEU A 184 10.44 -18.46 22.92
C LEU A 184 10.02 -19.28 24.15
N ALA A 185 8.78 -19.09 24.62
CA ALA A 185 8.24 -19.87 25.73
C ALA A 185 8.15 -21.37 25.38
N TRP A 186 7.76 -21.70 24.16
CA TRP A 186 7.75 -23.08 23.68
C TRP A 186 9.18 -23.64 23.53
N LEU A 187 10.11 -22.89 22.94
CA LEU A 187 11.50 -23.29 22.79
C LEU A 187 12.19 -23.50 24.13
N SER A 188 11.84 -22.76 25.18
CA SER A 188 12.39 -22.97 26.54
C SER A 188 12.10 -24.36 27.12
N THR A 189 11.08 -25.06 26.57
CA THR A 189 10.79 -26.46 26.88
C THR A 189 11.59 -27.45 26.04
N GLN A 190 12.40 -26.98 25.08
CA GLN A 190 13.19 -27.75 24.11
C GLN A 190 14.69 -27.36 24.23
N PRO A 191 15.44 -27.88 25.20
CA PRO A 191 16.78 -27.38 25.54
C PRO A 191 17.76 -27.32 24.37
N GLU A 192 17.74 -28.31 23.48
CA GLU A 192 18.62 -28.35 22.30
C GLU A 192 18.33 -27.22 21.32
N GLN A 193 17.07 -26.98 21.01
CA GLN A 193 16.65 -25.92 20.07
C GLN A 193 16.85 -24.53 20.69
N TYR A 194 16.60 -24.41 21.98
CA TYR A 194 16.84 -23.15 22.71
C TYR A 194 18.32 -22.76 22.70
N ASN A 195 19.23 -23.71 22.92
CA ASN A 195 20.67 -23.46 22.88
C ASN A 195 21.12 -23.06 21.46
N LYS A 196 20.62 -23.72 20.40
CA LYS A 196 20.90 -23.30 19.00
C LYS A 196 20.44 -21.87 18.74
N LEU A 197 19.28 -21.46 19.27
CA LEU A 197 18.80 -20.10 19.13
C LEU A 197 19.69 -19.11 19.90
N LEU A 198 20.15 -19.45 21.11
CA LEU A 198 21.10 -18.61 21.87
C LEU A 198 22.43 -18.45 21.14
N GLU A 199 22.95 -19.51 20.53
CA GLU A 199 24.16 -19.45 19.70
C GLU A 199 23.95 -18.52 18.50
N LEU A 200 22.80 -18.60 17.82
CA LEU A 200 22.45 -17.69 16.72
C LEU A 200 22.43 -16.23 17.20
N PHE A 201 21.80 -15.93 18.34
CA PHE A 201 21.78 -14.59 18.90
C PHE A 201 23.19 -14.08 19.27
N GLN A 202 24.05 -14.94 19.82
CA GLN A 202 25.44 -14.59 20.13
C GLN A 202 26.23 -14.27 18.85
N GLN A 203 26.05 -15.07 17.79
CA GLN A 203 26.68 -14.84 16.48
C GLN A 203 26.20 -13.52 15.87
N LEU A 204 24.88 -13.26 15.83
CA LEU A 204 24.31 -12.00 15.37
C LEU A 204 24.84 -10.79 16.15
N ARG A 205 24.94 -10.91 17.49
CA ARG A 205 25.47 -9.84 18.35
C ARG A 205 26.95 -9.57 18.13
N SER A 206 27.72 -10.57 17.72
CA SER A 206 29.17 -10.44 17.46
C SER A 206 29.46 -9.84 16.09
N MET A 207 28.51 -9.74 15.19
CA MET A 207 28.66 -9.09 13.89
C MET A 207 28.83 -7.57 14.11
N THR A 208 30.01 -7.06 13.79
CA THR A 208 30.35 -5.62 13.91
C THR A 208 29.79 -4.80 12.73
N THR A 209 29.54 -5.44 11.61
CA THR A 209 28.85 -4.87 10.43
C THR A 209 27.72 -5.81 10.04
N LEU A 210 26.51 -5.25 9.82
CA LEU A 210 25.38 -6.00 9.25
C LEU A 210 25.65 -6.20 7.75
N ASP A 211 26.58 -7.12 7.43
CA ASP A 211 26.71 -7.63 6.08
C ASP A 211 25.48 -8.48 5.77
N GLN A 212 24.69 -8.05 4.80
CA GLN A 212 23.43 -8.67 4.41
C GLN A 212 23.65 -10.13 4.00
N GLU A 213 24.72 -10.44 3.26
CA GLU A 213 25.02 -11.82 2.86
C GLU A 213 25.37 -12.71 4.06
N ALA A 214 26.20 -12.20 4.98
CA ALA A 214 26.55 -12.94 6.18
C ALA A 214 25.34 -13.18 7.08
N PHE A 215 24.45 -12.19 7.21
CA PHE A 215 23.17 -12.35 7.91
C PHE A 215 22.28 -13.41 7.26
N LEU A 216 22.09 -13.36 5.94
CA LEU A 216 21.26 -14.32 5.21
C LEU A 216 21.80 -15.74 5.34
N ARG A 217 23.11 -15.95 5.18
CA ARG A 217 23.75 -17.27 5.38
C ARG A 217 23.56 -17.83 6.80
N LEU A 218 23.55 -16.94 7.79
CA LEU A 218 23.37 -17.34 9.19
C LEU A 218 21.93 -17.77 9.50
N VAL A 219 20.93 -17.08 8.91
CA VAL A 219 19.51 -17.35 9.18
C VAL A 219 18.88 -18.39 8.24
N GLU A 220 19.47 -18.62 7.06
CA GLU A 220 18.97 -19.56 6.04
C GLU A 220 18.63 -20.95 6.58
N PRO A 221 19.48 -21.62 7.40
CA PRO A 221 19.18 -22.95 7.94
C PRO A 221 17.91 -22.97 8.80
N TYR A 222 17.54 -21.84 9.42
CA TYR A 222 16.34 -21.73 10.22
C TYR A 222 15.11 -21.47 9.38
N PHE A 223 15.21 -20.65 8.33
CA PHE A 223 14.13 -20.43 7.37
C PHE A 223 13.76 -21.68 6.60
N ASN A 224 14.72 -22.59 6.35
CA ASN A 224 14.47 -23.86 5.69
C ASN A 224 13.79 -24.92 6.58
N GLN A 225 13.55 -24.63 7.87
CA GLN A 225 12.79 -25.52 8.74
C GLN A 225 11.31 -25.52 8.36
N PRO A 226 10.66 -26.70 8.14
CA PRO A 226 9.27 -26.75 7.67
C PRO A 226 8.29 -25.99 8.56
N PHE A 227 8.46 -26.03 9.89
CA PHE A 227 7.57 -25.33 10.82
C PHE A 227 7.72 -23.82 10.75
N VAL A 228 8.94 -23.29 10.49
CA VAL A 228 9.18 -21.85 10.30
C VAL A 228 8.53 -21.40 9.01
N MET A 229 8.72 -22.12 7.91
CA MET A 229 8.09 -21.82 6.63
C MET A 229 6.56 -21.86 6.72
N VAL A 230 5.99 -22.87 7.36
CA VAL A 230 4.53 -22.93 7.59
C VAL A 230 4.07 -21.75 8.44
N GLY A 231 4.80 -21.42 9.52
CA GLY A 231 4.49 -20.27 10.37
C GLY A 231 4.52 -18.94 9.61
N LEU A 232 5.53 -18.72 8.77
CA LEU A 232 5.65 -17.53 7.91
C LEU A 232 4.49 -17.45 6.92
N VAL A 233 4.20 -18.54 6.21
CA VAL A 233 3.11 -18.59 5.21
C VAL A 233 1.75 -18.36 5.90
N VAL A 234 1.48 -19.01 7.03
CA VAL A 234 0.23 -18.82 7.78
C VAL A 234 0.12 -17.37 8.27
N THR A 235 1.20 -16.81 8.78
CA THR A 235 1.19 -15.41 9.25
C THR A 235 0.95 -14.45 8.09
N ALA A 236 1.74 -14.54 7.02
CA ALA A 236 1.69 -13.58 5.92
C ALA A 236 0.50 -13.80 4.97
N ALA A 237 0.05 -15.05 4.75
CA ALA A 237 -1.02 -15.35 3.80
C ALA A 237 -2.40 -15.54 4.46
N LEU A 238 -2.49 -15.58 5.79
CA LEU A 238 -3.77 -15.71 6.49
C LEU A 238 -3.94 -14.66 7.58
N ILE A 239 -3.04 -14.58 8.58
CA ILE A 239 -3.25 -13.75 9.77
C ILE A 239 -3.16 -12.25 9.43
N ILE A 240 -2.12 -11.83 8.69
CA ILE A 240 -1.96 -10.44 8.23
C ILE A 240 -3.17 -10.02 7.37
N PRO A 241 -3.58 -10.75 6.32
CA PRO A 241 -4.79 -10.42 5.57
C PRO A 241 -6.07 -10.34 6.41
N LEU A 242 -6.24 -11.18 7.43
CA LEU A 242 -7.38 -11.08 8.36
C LEU A 242 -7.40 -9.72 9.07
N ILE A 243 -6.27 -9.27 9.57
CA ILE A 243 -6.14 -7.98 10.27
C ILE A 243 -6.36 -6.83 9.27
N GLU A 244 -5.65 -6.86 8.16
CA GLU A 244 -5.66 -5.78 7.20
C GLU A 244 -7.03 -5.58 6.54
N GLU A 245 -7.66 -6.65 6.04
CA GLU A 245 -8.94 -6.52 5.35
C GLU A 245 -10.08 -6.08 6.29
N MET A 246 -9.96 -6.36 7.59
CA MET A 246 -10.89 -5.83 8.58
C MET A 246 -10.66 -4.34 8.84
N LEU A 247 -9.40 -3.92 8.96
CA LEU A 247 -9.02 -2.58 9.41
C LEU A 247 -8.88 -1.57 8.26
N LYS A 248 -8.43 -1.96 7.06
CA LYS A 248 -8.29 -1.05 5.90
C LYS A 248 -9.53 -0.18 5.67
N PRO A 249 -10.77 -0.70 5.70
CA PRO A 249 -11.96 0.12 5.54
C PRO A 249 -12.40 0.84 6.82
N LEU A 250 -11.51 1.11 7.79
CA LEU A 250 -11.84 1.75 9.07
C LEU A 250 -12.63 3.06 8.87
N GLY A 251 -12.22 3.88 7.90
CA GLY A 251 -12.95 5.10 7.56
C GLY A 251 -14.39 4.83 7.10
N VAL A 252 -14.66 3.69 6.45
CA VAL A 252 -16.01 3.27 6.05
C VAL A 252 -16.80 2.77 7.26
N TRP A 253 -16.18 1.98 8.16
CA TRP A 253 -16.78 1.56 9.42
C TRP A 253 -17.26 2.77 10.24
N LEU A 254 -16.42 3.81 10.35
CA LEU A 254 -16.76 5.05 11.05
C LEU A 254 -17.89 5.85 10.37
N LEU A 255 -18.16 5.60 9.08
CA LEU A 255 -19.24 6.23 8.32
C LEU A 255 -20.46 5.33 8.14
N ALA A 256 -20.47 4.08 8.62
CA ALA A 256 -21.54 3.12 8.41
C ALA A 256 -22.92 3.66 8.87
N TRP A 257 -22.94 4.36 10.03
CA TRP A 257 -24.15 5.00 10.57
C TRP A 257 -24.72 6.15 9.70
N LYS A 258 -23.94 6.69 8.75
CA LYS A 258 -24.38 7.71 7.77
C LYS A 258 -25.23 7.13 6.64
N LYS A 259 -25.53 5.83 6.64
CA LYS A 259 -26.32 5.13 5.61
C LYS A 259 -25.79 5.43 4.20
N LEU A 260 -24.52 5.17 3.99
CA LEU A 260 -23.91 5.29 2.65
C LEU A 260 -24.61 4.36 1.67
N SER A 261 -24.87 4.84 0.44
CA SER A 261 -25.28 3.92 -0.62
C SER A 261 -24.16 2.92 -0.94
N PRO A 262 -24.44 1.75 -1.49
CA PRO A 262 -23.42 0.77 -1.88
C PRO A 262 -22.33 1.37 -2.79
N ALA A 263 -22.69 2.25 -3.74
CA ALA A 263 -21.73 2.95 -4.58
C ALA A 263 -20.84 3.93 -3.79
N GLN A 264 -21.40 4.64 -2.80
CA GLN A 264 -20.60 5.49 -1.91
C GLN A 264 -19.70 4.67 -0.99
N GLY A 265 -20.15 3.49 -0.55
CA GLY A 265 -19.35 2.54 0.21
C GLY A 265 -18.14 2.04 -0.58
N TRP A 266 -18.35 1.66 -1.84
CA TRP A 266 -17.29 1.29 -2.78
C TRP A 266 -16.25 2.41 -2.93
N VAL A 267 -16.69 3.64 -3.24
CA VAL A 267 -15.79 4.79 -3.39
C VAL A 267 -14.99 5.04 -2.11
N ALA A 268 -15.63 4.97 -0.94
CA ALA A 268 -14.96 5.16 0.34
C ALA A 268 -13.94 4.05 0.61
N GLY A 269 -14.27 2.79 0.28
CA GLY A 269 -13.35 1.66 0.38
C GLY A 269 -12.14 1.79 -0.56
N VAL A 270 -12.37 2.14 -1.84
CA VAL A 270 -11.28 2.39 -2.80
C VAL A 270 -10.33 3.48 -2.31
N ILE A 271 -10.84 4.59 -1.76
CA ILE A 271 -10.01 5.65 -1.21
C ILE A 271 -9.20 5.15 0.00
N SER A 272 -9.80 4.35 0.88
CA SER A 272 -9.09 3.74 2.01
C SER A 272 -8.00 2.77 1.56
N GLY A 273 -8.29 1.92 0.57
CA GLY A 273 -7.31 1.02 -0.04
C GLY A 273 -6.18 1.76 -0.76
N ALA A 274 -6.49 2.87 -1.44
CA ALA A 274 -5.48 3.73 -2.07
C ALA A 274 -4.55 4.39 -1.05
N ALA A 275 -5.09 4.83 0.09
CA ALA A 275 -4.29 5.38 1.19
C ALA A 275 -3.32 4.34 1.75
N PHE A 276 -3.81 3.14 2.05
CA PHE A 276 -2.99 2.04 2.54
C PHE A 276 -1.91 1.66 1.52
N ALA A 277 -2.31 1.44 0.25
CA ALA A 277 -1.39 1.10 -0.84
C ALA A 277 -0.30 2.17 -1.04
N LEU A 278 -0.64 3.46 -0.95
CA LEU A 278 0.34 4.53 -1.09
C LEU A 278 1.39 4.47 0.01
N PHE A 279 0.97 4.31 1.27
CA PHE A 279 1.87 4.22 2.41
C PHE A 279 2.79 2.99 2.30
N GLU A 280 2.19 1.83 2.09
CA GLU A 280 2.92 0.57 2.02
C GLU A 280 3.89 0.51 0.83
N ASN A 281 3.44 0.97 -0.34
CA ASN A 281 4.30 0.97 -1.53
C ASN A 281 5.49 1.91 -1.38
N LEU A 282 5.30 3.11 -0.82
CA LEU A 282 6.38 4.05 -0.54
C LEU A 282 7.40 3.46 0.45
N GLY A 283 6.94 2.71 1.46
CA GLY A 283 7.81 1.99 2.38
C GLY A 283 8.60 0.89 1.67
N ASN A 284 7.91 0.03 0.91
CA ASN A 284 8.56 -1.11 0.22
C ASN A 284 9.56 -0.69 -0.87
N THR A 285 9.38 0.47 -1.51
CA THR A 285 10.29 0.96 -2.55
C THR A 285 11.44 1.81 -1.98
N SER A 286 11.51 2.00 -0.68
CA SER A 286 12.53 2.84 -0.03
C SER A 286 13.92 2.20 0.06
N GLY A 287 14.07 0.91 -0.23
CA GLY A 287 15.36 0.23 -0.25
C GLY A 287 16.31 0.76 -1.34
N GLY A 288 15.80 1.21 -2.46
CA GLY A 288 16.54 1.96 -3.50
C GLY A 288 17.62 1.18 -4.26
N GLY A 289 17.83 -0.10 -4.02
CA GLY A 289 18.83 -0.95 -4.66
C GLY A 289 18.51 -1.31 -6.14
N GLU A 290 19.26 -2.21 -6.71
CA GLU A 290 19.08 -2.66 -8.11
C GLU A 290 17.69 -3.23 -8.38
N GLU A 291 17.05 -3.80 -7.35
CA GLU A 291 15.69 -4.34 -7.43
C GLU A 291 14.60 -3.25 -7.44
N TRP A 292 14.94 -1.99 -7.28
CA TRP A 292 13.96 -0.90 -7.15
C TRP A 292 12.91 -0.89 -8.27
N VAL A 293 13.33 -1.16 -9.53
CA VAL A 293 12.41 -1.23 -10.67
C VAL A 293 11.44 -2.40 -10.51
N LEU A 294 11.94 -3.58 -10.18
CA LEU A 294 11.14 -4.79 -10.01
C LEU A 294 10.12 -4.60 -8.88
N VAL A 295 10.59 -4.09 -7.74
CA VAL A 295 9.72 -3.77 -6.60
C VAL A 295 8.67 -2.74 -7.00
N SER A 296 9.04 -1.63 -7.65
CA SER A 296 8.11 -0.58 -8.06
C SER A 296 7.01 -1.10 -9.00
N VAL A 297 7.36 -1.95 -9.97
CA VAL A 297 6.39 -2.55 -10.91
C VAL A 297 5.47 -3.54 -10.19
N SER A 298 6.00 -4.40 -9.34
CA SER A 298 5.20 -5.38 -8.58
C SER A 298 4.19 -4.67 -7.66
N ARG A 299 4.56 -3.52 -7.08
CA ARG A 299 3.70 -2.73 -6.19
C ARG A 299 2.50 -2.09 -6.90
N ILE A 300 2.50 -1.97 -8.24
CA ILE A 300 1.31 -1.52 -9.00
C ILE A 300 0.16 -2.53 -8.84
N SER A 301 0.46 -3.81 -8.99
CA SER A 301 -0.54 -4.88 -8.83
C SER A 301 -0.98 -5.04 -7.37
N ALA A 302 -0.07 -4.85 -6.40
CA ALA A 302 -0.41 -4.82 -4.98
C ALA A 302 -1.34 -3.64 -4.65
N ALA A 303 -1.10 -2.45 -5.21
CA ALA A 303 -2.01 -1.31 -5.05
C ALA A 303 -3.42 -1.61 -5.58
N LEU A 304 -3.52 -2.27 -6.73
CA LEU A 304 -4.81 -2.72 -7.29
C LEU A 304 -5.51 -3.70 -6.33
N LEU A 305 -4.78 -4.69 -5.81
CA LEU A 305 -5.29 -5.64 -4.81
C LEU A 305 -5.92 -4.91 -3.62
N HIS A 306 -5.18 -3.99 -2.98
CA HIS A 306 -5.67 -3.26 -1.81
C HIS A 306 -6.90 -2.40 -2.12
N MET A 307 -6.97 -1.79 -3.31
CA MET A 307 -8.13 -1.00 -3.71
C MET A 307 -9.35 -1.87 -4.03
N VAL A 308 -9.16 -3.04 -4.63
CA VAL A 308 -10.26 -3.98 -4.91
C VAL A 308 -10.84 -4.51 -3.62
N THR A 309 -10.01 -5.06 -2.74
CA THR A 309 -10.48 -5.69 -1.49
C THR A 309 -11.12 -4.67 -0.57
N SER A 310 -10.49 -3.50 -0.36
CA SER A 310 -11.08 -2.42 0.44
C SER A 310 -12.34 -1.83 -0.20
N GLY A 311 -12.41 -1.75 -1.54
CA GLY A 311 -13.59 -1.33 -2.27
C GLY A 311 -14.76 -2.28 -2.06
N LEU A 312 -14.52 -3.60 -2.20
CA LEU A 312 -15.50 -4.66 -1.93
C LEU A 312 -16.00 -4.61 -0.48
N MET A 313 -15.07 -4.47 0.48
CA MET A 313 -15.42 -4.31 1.89
C MET A 313 -16.26 -3.06 2.12
N GLY A 314 -15.88 -1.91 1.57
CA GLY A 314 -16.66 -0.68 1.68
C GLY A 314 -18.07 -0.81 1.09
N TRP A 315 -18.21 -1.46 -0.07
CA TRP A 315 -19.51 -1.80 -0.67
C TRP A 315 -20.34 -2.70 0.24
N ALA A 316 -19.75 -3.76 0.79
CA ALA A 316 -20.45 -4.73 1.64
C ALA A 316 -20.86 -4.12 2.98
N ILE A 317 -20.00 -3.28 3.60
CA ILE A 317 -20.32 -2.52 4.82
C ILE A 317 -21.54 -1.63 4.57
N ALA A 318 -21.55 -0.83 3.50
CA ALA A 318 -22.68 0.02 3.17
C ALA A 318 -23.96 -0.77 2.98
N ALA A 319 -23.91 -1.90 2.24
CA ALA A 319 -25.06 -2.77 2.02
C ALA A 319 -25.55 -3.46 3.31
N ALA A 320 -24.65 -3.79 4.24
CA ALA A 320 -25.02 -4.35 5.53
C ALA A 320 -25.87 -3.38 6.35
N TRP A 321 -25.52 -2.08 6.37
CA TRP A 321 -26.24 -1.05 7.14
C TRP A 321 -27.50 -0.53 6.45
N THR A 322 -27.53 -0.49 5.11
CA THR A 322 -28.70 0.03 4.38
C THR A 322 -29.70 -1.06 3.98
N GLU A 323 -29.23 -2.27 3.66
CA GLU A 323 -30.03 -3.37 3.11
C GLU A 323 -30.09 -4.58 4.06
N ARG A 324 -29.47 -4.51 5.26
CA ARG A 324 -29.35 -5.60 6.25
C ARG A 324 -28.68 -6.88 5.71
N ARG A 325 -27.76 -6.76 4.76
CA ARG A 325 -27.10 -7.89 4.09
C ARG A 325 -25.82 -8.32 4.81
N TYR A 326 -25.91 -8.72 6.06
CA TYR A 326 -24.76 -9.09 6.90
C TYR A 326 -24.00 -10.33 6.39
N LEU A 327 -24.72 -11.34 5.86
CA LEU A 327 -24.07 -12.53 5.27
C LEU A 327 -23.20 -12.16 4.05
N ARG A 328 -23.62 -11.15 3.27
CA ARG A 328 -22.80 -10.61 2.18
C ARG A 328 -21.50 -10.00 2.73
N LEU A 329 -21.58 -9.23 3.81
CA LEU A 329 -20.40 -8.64 4.43
C LEU A 329 -19.40 -9.72 4.87
N PHE A 330 -19.88 -10.76 5.55
CA PHE A 330 -19.03 -11.88 5.94
C PHE A 330 -18.41 -12.60 4.73
N GLY A 331 -19.20 -12.89 3.69
CA GLY A 331 -18.71 -13.54 2.47
C GLY A 331 -17.68 -12.70 1.71
N ILE A 332 -17.89 -11.38 1.64
CA ILE A 332 -16.93 -10.45 1.00
C ILE A 332 -15.66 -10.32 1.84
N TYR A 333 -15.77 -10.28 3.16
CA TYR A 333 -14.58 -10.29 4.02
C TYR A 333 -13.75 -11.55 3.80
N ALA A 334 -14.37 -12.74 3.82
CA ALA A 334 -13.68 -13.99 3.57
C ALA A 334 -13.04 -14.02 2.17
N ALA A 335 -13.75 -13.55 1.13
CA ALA A 335 -13.21 -13.44 -0.23
C ALA A 335 -12.03 -12.47 -0.31
N SER A 336 -12.10 -11.30 0.34
CA SER A 336 -11.00 -10.32 0.38
C SER A 336 -9.77 -10.88 1.06
N VAL A 337 -9.94 -11.56 2.21
CA VAL A 337 -8.85 -12.25 2.92
C VAL A 337 -8.23 -13.34 2.03
N THR A 338 -9.06 -14.12 1.33
CA THR A 338 -8.56 -15.19 0.43
C THR A 338 -7.77 -14.62 -0.74
N ILE A 339 -8.29 -13.58 -1.43
CA ILE A 339 -7.61 -12.94 -2.56
C ILE A 339 -6.27 -12.36 -2.10
N HIS A 340 -6.25 -11.68 -0.96
CA HIS A 340 -5.06 -11.09 -0.39
C HIS A 340 -4.06 -12.18 0.06
N GLY A 341 -4.53 -13.19 0.77
CA GLY A 341 -3.69 -14.30 1.23
C GLY A 341 -3.06 -15.09 0.07
N LEU A 342 -3.81 -15.32 -1.01
CA LEU A 342 -3.26 -15.92 -2.23
C LEU A 342 -2.16 -15.05 -2.84
N TRP A 343 -2.35 -13.73 -2.87
CA TRP A 343 -1.32 -12.79 -3.34
C TRP A 343 -0.04 -12.91 -2.52
N ASN A 344 -0.15 -12.81 -1.19
CA ASN A 344 1.00 -12.89 -0.30
C ASN A 344 1.68 -14.27 -0.37
N GLY A 345 0.91 -15.36 -0.40
CA GLY A 345 1.45 -16.71 -0.53
C GLY A 345 2.21 -16.93 -1.84
N LEU A 346 1.68 -16.42 -2.96
CA LEU A 346 2.36 -16.48 -4.26
C LEU A 346 3.61 -15.58 -4.29
N ALA A 347 3.56 -14.40 -3.66
CA ALA A 347 4.71 -13.51 -3.58
C ALA A 347 5.85 -14.15 -2.76
N ILE A 348 5.54 -14.78 -1.62
CA ILE A 348 6.52 -15.54 -0.82
C ILE A 348 7.08 -16.71 -1.64
N LEU A 349 6.21 -17.49 -2.30
CA LEU A 349 6.66 -18.59 -3.14
C LEU A 349 7.61 -18.11 -4.26
N GLY A 350 7.32 -16.96 -4.86
CA GLY A 350 8.15 -16.34 -5.89
C GLY A 350 9.50 -15.88 -5.34
N SER A 351 9.54 -15.22 -4.19
CA SER A 351 10.78 -14.72 -3.59
C SER A 351 11.72 -15.84 -3.13
N VAL A 352 11.17 -16.96 -2.66
CA VAL A 352 11.97 -18.15 -2.27
C VAL A 352 12.45 -18.95 -3.48
N ALA A 353 11.66 -18.97 -4.57
CA ALA A 353 11.94 -19.79 -5.75
C ALA A 353 12.77 -19.09 -6.82
N LEU A 354 12.86 -17.76 -6.78
CA LEU A 354 13.62 -16.93 -7.71
C LEU A 354 14.74 -16.22 -6.91
N PRO A 355 15.92 -16.85 -6.74
CA PRO A 355 17.04 -16.16 -6.12
C PRO A 355 17.39 -14.94 -6.98
N PHE A 356 17.55 -13.78 -6.33
CA PHE A 356 17.86 -12.51 -7.00
C PHE A 356 19.25 -12.55 -7.67
N ASP A 357 20.16 -13.37 -7.17
CA ASP A 357 21.50 -13.60 -7.70
C ASP A 357 21.55 -14.89 -8.54
N LEU A 358 21.00 -14.84 -9.76
CA LEU A 358 21.28 -15.86 -10.75
C LEU A 358 22.71 -15.62 -11.27
N PRO A 359 23.67 -16.55 -11.07
CA PRO A 359 24.99 -16.45 -11.71
C PRO A 359 24.81 -16.29 -13.23
N ALA A 360 25.56 -15.39 -13.84
CA ALA A 360 25.43 -15.06 -15.26
C ALA A 360 25.64 -16.27 -16.21
N ASP A 361 26.20 -17.37 -15.69
CA ASP A 361 26.44 -18.63 -16.36
C ASP A 361 25.43 -19.74 -16.03
N ALA A 362 24.47 -19.47 -15.16
CA ALA A 362 23.41 -20.42 -14.89
C ALA A 362 22.50 -20.54 -16.12
N SER A 363 22.64 -21.61 -16.87
CA SER A 363 21.64 -22.09 -17.85
C SER A 363 20.38 -22.57 -17.13
N THR A 364 19.84 -21.73 -16.24
CA THR A 364 18.79 -22.10 -15.30
C THR A 364 17.46 -21.81 -15.94
N ALA A 365 16.80 -22.88 -16.37
CA ALA A 365 15.36 -22.90 -16.43
C ALA A 365 14.83 -22.36 -15.09
N LEU A 366 14.01 -21.29 -15.13
CA LEU A 366 13.33 -20.77 -13.93
C LEU A 366 12.77 -21.94 -13.13
N PRO A 367 13.03 -22.05 -11.83
CA PRO A 367 12.51 -23.15 -11.03
C PRO A 367 10.99 -23.22 -11.21
N PHE A 368 10.45 -24.40 -11.39
CA PHE A 368 9.01 -24.61 -11.64
C PHE A 368 8.12 -23.84 -10.64
N LYS A 369 8.53 -23.81 -9.37
CA LYS A 369 7.82 -23.04 -8.31
C LYS A 369 7.78 -21.54 -8.60
N GLY A 370 8.87 -20.96 -9.10
CA GLY A 370 8.94 -19.54 -9.48
C GLY A 370 8.03 -19.23 -10.67
N ILE A 371 7.99 -20.12 -11.67
CA ILE A 371 7.08 -20.00 -12.81
C ILE A 371 5.62 -20.01 -12.33
N VAL A 372 5.25 -20.98 -11.48
CA VAL A 372 3.90 -21.08 -10.90
C VAL A 372 3.53 -19.82 -10.13
N ALA A 373 4.45 -19.29 -9.31
CA ALA A 373 4.22 -18.06 -8.55
C ALA A 373 3.99 -16.87 -9.48
N LEU A 374 4.84 -16.66 -10.48
CA LEU A 374 4.72 -15.55 -11.42
C LEU A 374 3.41 -15.61 -12.21
N PHE A 375 3.09 -16.76 -12.81
CA PHE A 375 1.82 -16.94 -13.52
C PHE A 375 0.62 -16.76 -12.61
N GLY A 376 0.66 -17.28 -11.37
CA GLY A 376 -0.38 -17.09 -10.37
C GLY A 376 -0.61 -15.61 -10.04
N LEU A 377 0.45 -14.83 -9.83
CA LEU A 377 0.37 -13.39 -9.59
C LEU A 377 -0.20 -12.63 -10.78
N ILE A 378 0.20 -12.98 -12.02
CA ILE A 378 -0.34 -12.37 -13.24
C ILE A 378 -1.85 -12.65 -13.36
N ILE A 379 -2.25 -13.92 -13.20
CA ILE A 379 -3.67 -14.33 -13.28
C ILE A 379 -4.48 -13.59 -12.21
N LEU A 380 -3.98 -13.51 -10.98
CA LEU A 380 -4.64 -12.84 -9.87
C LEU A 380 -4.70 -11.32 -10.11
N GLY A 381 -3.66 -10.71 -10.68
CA GLY A 381 -3.65 -9.31 -11.07
C GLY A 381 -4.71 -8.99 -12.14
N VAL A 382 -4.80 -9.82 -13.19
CA VAL A 382 -5.83 -9.70 -14.25
C VAL A 382 -7.23 -9.89 -13.67
N PHE A 383 -7.43 -10.88 -12.80
CA PHE A 383 -8.70 -11.11 -12.11
C PHE A 383 -9.11 -9.91 -11.27
N ASN A 384 -8.19 -9.33 -10.49
CA ASN A 384 -8.44 -8.15 -9.68
C ASN A 384 -8.81 -6.94 -10.57
N LEU A 385 -8.11 -6.74 -11.69
CA LEU A 385 -8.45 -5.65 -12.63
C LEU A 385 -9.84 -5.83 -13.23
N PHE A 386 -10.16 -7.05 -13.67
CA PHE A 386 -11.50 -7.37 -14.18
C PHE A 386 -12.57 -7.09 -13.12
N LEU A 387 -12.39 -7.57 -11.89
CA LEU A 387 -13.33 -7.37 -10.79
C LEU A 387 -13.49 -5.88 -10.45
N TYR A 388 -12.39 -5.14 -10.45
CA TYR A 388 -12.37 -3.70 -10.18
C TYR A 388 -13.19 -2.90 -11.18
N VAL A 389 -12.96 -3.15 -12.48
CA VAL A 389 -13.69 -2.49 -13.56
C VAL A 389 -15.16 -2.92 -13.57
N LYS A 390 -15.44 -4.20 -13.39
CA LYS A 390 -16.82 -4.74 -13.31
C LYS A 390 -17.59 -4.09 -12.17
N MET A 391 -17.00 -4.00 -10.97
CA MET A 391 -17.66 -3.37 -9.83
C MET A 391 -17.91 -1.87 -10.06
N ASN A 392 -16.94 -1.13 -10.59
CA ASN A 392 -17.14 0.26 -10.96
C ASN A 392 -18.30 0.42 -11.95
N HIS A 393 -18.39 -0.41 -13.01
CA HIS A 393 -19.45 -0.35 -13.98
C HIS A 393 -20.83 -0.70 -13.39
N SER A 394 -20.91 -1.74 -12.57
CA SER A 394 -22.17 -2.21 -11.97
C SER A 394 -22.79 -1.22 -10.99
N LEU A 395 -21.97 -0.36 -10.39
CA LEU A 395 -22.38 0.62 -9.39
C LEU A 395 -22.70 2.00 -9.98
N ARG A 396 -22.54 2.20 -11.29
CA ARG A 396 -22.90 3.47 -11.95
C ARG A 396 -24.41 3.69 -11.89
N PRO A 397 -24.88 4.94 -11.70
CA PRO A 397 -26.30 5.26 -11.83
C PRO A 397 -26.77 4.87 -13.23
N LYS A 398 -27.94 4.22 -13.31
CA LYS A 398 -28.61 4.00 -14.61
C LYS A 398 -28.95 5.36 -15.19
N THR A 399 -28.68 5.56 -16.46
CA THR A 399 -28.95 6.84 -17.16
C THR A 399 -30.43 7.15 -17.13
N GLU A 400 -30.84 8.40 -16.93
CA GLU A 400 -32.25 8.86 -16.79
C GLU A 400 -33.17 8.46 -17.96
N ALA A 401 -32.65 8.07 -19.12
CA ALA A 401 -33.44 7.52 -20.23
C ALA A 401 -34.21 6.24 -19.90
N GLN A 402 -33.81 5.48 -18.88
CA GLN A 402 -34.55 4.30 -18.40
C GLN A 402 -35.52 4.62 -17.23
N SER A 403 -35.43 5.81 -16.64
CA SER A 403 -36.35 6.23 -15.58
C SER A 403 -37.66 6.83 -16.14
N SER A 404 -37.66 7.32 -17.38
CA SER A 404 -38.86 7.83 -18.04
C SER A 404 -39.82 6.71 -18.52
N GLU A 405 -39.32 5.49 -18.73
CA GLU A 405 -40.19 4.33 -19.04
C GLU A 405 -40.86 3.70 -17.81
N LEU A 406 -40.40 4.04 -16.59
CA LEU A 406 -41.00 3.51 -15.33
C LEU A 406 -42.05 4.44 -14.70
N VAL A 407 -42.38 5.55 -15.33
CA VAL A 407 -43.40 6.52 -14.87
C VAL A 407 -44.67 6.48 -15.70
N VAL A 408 -44.82 5.51 -16.59
CA VAL A 408 -46.06 5.29 -17.32
C VAL A 408 -46.59 3.88 -16.99
N PHE A 409 -47.01 3.71 -15.74
CA PHE A 409 -48.09 2.77 -15.38
C PHE A 409 -48.62 3.14 -14.00
#